data_04fb468a598e2ad4fb1875f5b606129a
#
_entry.id   04fb468a598e2ad4fb1875f5b606129a
#
_cell.length_a   1.000
_cell.length_b   1.000
_cell.length_c   1.000
_cell.angle_alpha   90.00
_cell.angle_beta   90.00
_cell.angle_gamma   90.00
#
_symmetry.space_group_name_H-M   'P 1'
#
loop_
_entity.id
_entity.type
_entity.pdbx_description
1 polymer ?
#
loop_
_entity_poly.entity_id
_entity_poly.type
_entity_poly.pdbx_seq_one_letter_code
_entity_poly.pdbx_strand_id
1 'polypeptide(L)'
;MYDIRFAEPGDLGATMALLVRLQADNAHHIGYLGETVEELRAELGEFEPSWADCTVVAVDADDNITGMLSVEIDAELGRAWLHGPFVDVPVNHPAGSRIWDQTADALYRRATELLTGITDLELYGHTAHRRLAAFAERHAFNAGKASAIHILDNGDLRTLLLRDAKCPSEREMRVLPTDRFVHEAVAVLHERCFPRTYLSGKQLVESDPKSRTVVVAMDGDRVLGYAAGKAQPEEYYVDFVAVEPDVRGQGVGVALVTELLWKLAAEHGARPQAAASIYAGNESSQNMFARLGFRLHIELVSYRHPA
;
A
#
# COMPACT_ATOMS: atom_id res chain seq x y z
N MET A 1 -14.10 -30.56 11.45
CA MET A 1 -15.03 -29.77 10.60
C MET A 1 -15.03 -28.40 11.23
N TYR A 2 -14.71 -27.36 10.48
CA TYR A 2 -14.70 -25.97 11.00
C TYR A 2 -16.12 -25.44 10.96
N ASP A 3 -16.53 -24.74 12.02
CA ASP A 3 -17.73 -23.93 12.01
C ASP A 3 -17.41 -22.55 11.42
N ILE A 4 -18.25 -22.06 10.50
CA ILE A 4 -18.05 -20.77 9.82
C ILE A 4 -19.20 -19.86 10.21
N ARG A 5 -18.88 -18.81 10.95
CA ARG A 5 -19.86 -17.86 11.47
C ARG A 5 -19.39 -16.41 11.36
N PHE A 6 -20.27 -15.47 11.52
CA PHE A 6 -19.86 -14.08 11.74
C PHE A 6 -19.12 -13.95 13.06
N ALA A 7 -18.16 -13.03 13.10
CA ALA A 7 -17.40 -12.77 14.31
C ALA A 7 -18.29 -12.16 15.39
N GLU A 8 -17.90 -12.39 16.63
CA GLU A 8 -18.46 -11.73 17.81
C GLU A 8 -17.40 -10.79 18.41
N PRO A 9 -17.80 -9.74 19.16
CA PRO A 9 -16.82 -8.84 19.78
C PRO A 9 -15.78 -9.55 20.66
N GLY A 10 -16.16 -10.70 21.25
CA GLY A 10 -15.27 -11.54 22.07
C GLY A 10 -14.17 -12.24 21.29
N ASP A 11 -14.32 -12.40 19.98
CA ASP A 11 -13.36 -13.07 19.11
C ASP A 11 -12.11 -12.24 18.80
N LEU A 12 -12.15 -10.93 19.04
CA LEU A 12 -11.10 -10.00 18.64
C LEU A 12 -9.73 -10.40 19.18
N GLY A 13 -9.65 -10.82 20.44
CA GLY A 13 -8.36 -11.19 21.05
C GLY A 13 -7.72 -12.42 20.39
N ALA A 14 -8.51 -13.47 20.14
CA ALA A 14 -8.04 -14.68 19.46
C ALA A 14 -7.68 -14.41 17.99
N THR A 15 -8.49 -13.58 17.31
CA THR A 15 -8.22 -13.17 15.93
C THR A 15 -6.94 -12.34 15.82
N MET A 16 -6.71 -11.40 16.72
CA MET A 16 -5.46 -10.64 16.77
C MET A 16 -4.23 -11.56 16.91
N ALA A 17 -4.29 -12.56 17.78
CA ALA A 17 -3.20 -13.53 17.94
C ALA A 17 -2.97 -14.36 16.67
N LEU A 18 -4.02 -14.71 15.95
CA LEU A 18 -3.95 -15.38 14.65
C LEU A 18 -3.25 -14.48 13.62
N LEU A 19 -3.72 -13.23 13.50
CA LEU A 19 -3.22 -12.28 12.50
C LEU A 19 -1.74 -11.97 12.69
N VAL A 20 -1.31 -11.61 13.90
CA VAL A 20 0.11 -11.33 14.22
C VAL A 20 1.02 -12.49 13.78
N ARG A 21 0.60 -13.73 14.02
CA ARG A 21 1.38 -14.90 13.66
C ARG A 21 1.41 -15.14 12.16
N LEU A 22 0.29 -14.97 11.45
CA LEU A 22 0.22 -15.23 10.01
C LEU A 22 0.81 -14.08 9.19
N GLN A 23 0.63 -12.83 9.60
CA GLN A 23 1.22 -11.66 8.91
C GLN A 23 2.75 -11.68 8.94
N ALA A 24 3.36 -12.27 9.96
CA ALA A 24 4.82 -12.40 10.04
C ALA A 24 5.43 -13.37 8.99
N ASP A 25 4.60 -14.14 8.29
CA ASP A 25 5.04 -15.05 7.23
C ASP A 25 4.53 -14.58 5.86
N ASN A 26 5.45 -14.26 4.96
CA ASN A 26 5.15 -13.82 3.59
C ASN A 26 4.20 -14.76 2.83
N ALA A 27 4.17 -16.06 3.19
CA ALA A 27 3.27 -17.05 2.60
C ALA A 27 1.81 -16.90 3.07
N HIS A 28 1.54 -16.01 4.02
CA HIS A 28 0.22 -15.74 4.58
C HIS A 28 -0.13 -14.24 4.61
N HIS A 29 0.82 -13.37 4.22
CA HIS A 29 0.71 -11.93 4.40
C HIS A 29 -0.35 -11.31 3.45
N ILE A 30 -1.24 -10.51 4.04
CA ILE A 30 -2.28 -9.72 3.37
C ILE A 30 -1.91 -8.23 3.47
N GLY A 31 -1.84 -7.56 2.33
CA GLY A 31 -1.27 -6.21 2.24
C GLY A 31 -2.17 -5.05 2.71
N TYR A 32 -3.38 -5.33 3.20
CA TYR A 32 -4.26 -4.32 3.81
C TYR A 32 -4.08 -4.20 5.32
N LEU A 33 -3.36 -5.12 5.94
CA LEU A 33 -3.16 -5.19 7.38
C LEU A 33 -1.68 -5.07 7.71
N GLY A 34 -1.38 -4.34 8.77
CA GLY A 34 -0.05 -4.21 9.32
C GLY A 34 0.50 -5.49 9.94
N GLU A 35 1.73 -5.44 10.42
CA GLU A 35 2.46 -6.60 10.95
C GLU A 35 2.53 -6.60 12.48
N THR A 36 2.35 -5.43 13.10
CA THR A 36 2.44 -5.27 14.56
C THR A 36 1.06 -5.32 15.24
N VAL A 37 1.05 -5.64 16.53
CA VAL A 37 -0.18 -5.64 17.33
C VAL A 37 -0.83 -4.26 17.34
N GLU A 38 -0.02 -3.21 17.39
CA GLU A 38 -0.46 -1.82 17.43
C GLU A 38 -1.14 -1.41 16.12
N GLU A 39 -0.51 -1.73 14.99
CA GLU A 39 -1.08 -1.47 13.64
C GLU A 39 -2.37 -2.24 13.44
N LEU A 40 -2.36 -3.54 13.66
CA LEU A 40 -3.55 -4.39 13.53
C LEU A 40 -4.72 -3.91 14.40
N ARG A 41 -4.43 -3.46 15.64
CA ARG A 41 -5.47 -2.94 16.53
C ARG A 41 -6.06 -1.64 16.02
N ALA A 42 -5.24 -0.75 15.49
CA ALA A 42 -5.69 0.52 14.90
C ALA A 42 -6.57 0.25 13.66
N GLU A 43 -6.09 -0.57 12.74
CA GLU A 43 -6.78 -0.90 11.49
C GLU A 43 -8.11 -1.63 11.72
N LEU A 44 -8.13 -2.65 12.60
CA LEU A 44 -9.40 -3.34 12.93
C LEU A 44 -10.38 -2.43 13.69
N GLY A 45 -9.87 -1.39 14.39
CA GLY A 45 -10.69 -0.39 15.06
C GLY A 45 -11.32 0.64 14.12
N GLU A 46 -10.85 0.75 12.88
CA GLU A 46 -11.36 1.69 11.86
C GLU A 46 -12.51 1.10 11.02
N PHE A 47 -12.84 -0.19 11.19
CA PHE A 47 -13.93 -0.81 10.45
C PHE A 47 -15.28 -0.20 10.80
N GLU A 48 -16.07 0.13 9.79
CA GLU A 48 -17.44 0.61 9.91
C GLU A 48 -18.39 -0.33 9.12
N PRO A 49 -19.47 -0.82 9.76
CA PRO A 49 -19.97 -0.53 11.13
C PRO A 49 -18.99 -0.94 12.24
N SER A 50 -18.66 -2.18 12.47
CA SER A 50 -17.61 -2.62 13.38
C SER A 50 -16.87 -3.79 12.78
N TRP A 51 -15.65 -4.07 13.28
CA TRP A 51 -14.90 -5.23 12.82
C TRP A 51 -15.70 -6.53 12.89
N ALA A 52 -16.44 -6.77 13.97
CA ALA A 52 -17.23 -7.99 14.15
C ALA A 52 -18.36 -8.10 13.11
N ASP A 53 -19.01 -6.99 12.78
CA ASP A 53 -20.08 -6.94 11.78
C ASP A 53 -19.56 -7.17 10.35
N CYS A 54 -18.28 -6.89 10.13
CA CYS A 54 -17.60 -6.98 8.82
C CYS A 54 -16.77 -8.26 8.67
N THR A 55 -16.79 -9.19 9.63
CA THR A 55 -15.85 -10.31 9.68
C THR A 55 -16.53 -11.65 9.82
N VAL A 56 -15.98 -12.63 9.12
CA VAL A 56 -16.33 -14.06 9.22
C VAL A 56 -15.13 -14.80 9.79
N VAL A 57 -15.39 -15.72 10.72
CA VAL A 57 -14.35 -16.56 11.36
C VAL A 57 -14.61 -18.05 11.12
N ALA A 58 -13.51 -18.81 11.07
CA ALA A 58 -13.53 -20.27 11.11
C ALA A 58 -13.10 -20.74 12.49
N VAL A 59 -13.92 -21.56 13.13
CA VAL A 59 -13.72 -22.07 14.48
C VAL A 59 -13.55 -23.59 14.45
N ASP A 60 -12.57 -24.11 15.18
CA ASP A 60 -12.36 -25.55 15.29
C ASP A 60 -13.27 -26.20 16.36
N ALA A 61 -13.10 -27.51 16.58
CA ALA A 61 -13.91 -28.25 17.55
C ALA A 61 -13.64 -27.89 19.02
N ASP A 62 -12.52 -27.24 19.29
CA ASP A 62 -12.07 -26.79 20.61
C ASP A 62 -12.36 -25.29 20.83
N ASP A 63 -13.19 -24.69 19.95
CA ASP A 63 -13.60 -23.29 19.97
C ASP A 63 -12.43 -22.28 19.69
N ASN A 64 -11.37 -22.73 19.02
CA ASN A 64 -10.29 -21.84 18.62
C ASN A 64 -10.54 -21.23 17.25
N ILE A 65 -10.21 -19.94 17.09
CA ILE A 65 -10.26 -19.28 15.78
C ILE A 65 -9.05 -19.71 14.97
N THR A 66 -9.33 -20.38 13.85
CA THR A 66 -8.34 -20.93 12.93
C THR A 66 -8.30 -20.24 11.57
N GLY A 67 -9.24 -19.32 11.32
CA GLY A 67 -9.26 -18.52 10.11
C GLY A 67 -10.19 -17.33 10.22
N MET A 68 -9.98 -16.35 9.35
CA MET A 68 -10.83 -15.18 9.25
C MET A 68 -10.81 -14.56 7.86
N LEU A 69 -11.86 -13.82 7.55
CA LEU A 69 -11.97 -12.93 6.40
C LEU A 69 -12.81 -11.71 6.81
N SER A 70 -12.22 -10.52 6.77
CA SER A 70 -12.97 -9.26 6.95
C SER A 70 -13.26 -8.62 5.60
N VAL A 71 -14.32 -7.82 5.55
CA VAL A 71 -14.76 -7.11 4.34
C VAL A 71 -14.91 -5.63 4.67
N GLU A 72 -14.11 -4.79 4.06
CA GLU A 72 -14.27 -3.34 4.11
C GLU A 72 -15.07 -2.91 2.88
N ILE A 73 -16.15 -2.15 3.07
CA ILE A 73 -17.11 -1.80 2.01
C ILE A 73 -17.17 -0.29 1.83
N ASP A 74 -16.95 0.16 0.58
CA ASP A 74 -17.30 1.48 0.13
C ASP A 74 -18.55 1.38 -0.77
N ALA A 75 -19.71 1.65 -0.18
CA ALA A 75 -20.99 1.56 -0.88
C ALA A 75 -21.17 2.65 -1.95
N GLU A 76 -20.50 3.81 -1.80
CA GLU A 76 -20.58 4.90 -2.78
C GLU A 76 -19.83 4.53 -4.06
N LEU A 77 -18.69 3.86 -3.92
CA LEU A 77 -17.91 3.35 -5.06
C LEU A 77 -18.41 1.98 -5.57
N GLY A 78 -19.28 1.29 -4.82
CA GLY A 78 -19.69 -0.07 -5.12
C GLY A 78 -18.54 -1.08 -5.04
N ARG A 79 -17.57 -0.83 -4.15
CA ARG A 79 -16.33 -1.59 -4.02
C ARG A 79 -16.19 -2.19 -2.63
N ALA A 80 -15.54 -3.36 -2.55
CA ALA A 80 -15.10 -3.91 -1.26
C ALA A 80 -13.67 -4.47 -1.33
N TRP A 81 -12.97 -4.34 -0.22
CA TRP A 81 -11.65 -4.90 0.01
C TRP A 81 -11.77 -6.09 0.97
N LEU A 82 -11.17 -7.21 0.55
CA LEU A 82 -11.20 -8.45 1.30
C LEU A 82 -9.89 -8.59 2.09
N HIS A 83 -9.95 -8.41 3.40
CA HIS A 83 -8.83 -8.55 4.33
C HIS A 83 -8.70 -10.02 4.75
N GLY A 84 -8.07 -10.81 3.90
CA GLY A 84 -7.94 -12.25 4.01
C GLY A 84 -8.09 -12.95 2.65
N PRO A 85 -8.41 -14.28 2.62
CA PRO A 85 -8.65 -15.15 3.78
C PRO A 85 -7.36 -15.51 4.52
N PHE A 86 -7.39 -15.41 5.84
CA PHE A 86 -6.38 -16.02 6.70
C PHE A 86 -6.85 -17.40 7.12
N VAL A 87 -5.98 -18.40 7.00
CA VAL A 87 -6.28 -19.77 7.45
C VAL A 87 -5.03 -20.37 8.07
N ASP A 88 -5.12 -20.77 9.32
CA ASP A 88 -4.04 -21.37 10.09
C ASP A 88 -3.85 -22.84 9.75
N VAL A 89 -3.11 -23.09 8.69
CA VAL A 89 -2.71 -24.47 8.31
C VAL A 89 -1.21 -24.46 7.98
N PRO A 90 -0.42 -25.23 8.69
CA PRO A 90 1.02 -25.32 8.42
C PRO A 90 1.31 -25.63 6.94
N VAL A 91 2.31 -24.95 6.38
CA VAL A 91 2.70 -25.09 4.97
C VAL A 91 3.03 -26.55 4.63
N ASN A 92 3.65 -27.27 5.57
CA ASN A 92 4.10 -28.64 5.39
C ASN A 92 3.06 -29.71 5.80
N HIS A 93 1.82 -29.34 6.14
CA HIS A 93 0.79 -30.29 6.48
C HIS A 93 0.38 -31.10 5.25
N PRO A 94 0.33 -32.46 5.30
CA PRO A 94 0.06 -33.30 4.12
C PRO A 94 -1.23 -32.99 3.39
N ALA A 95 -2.27 -32.56 4.13
CA ALA A 95 -3.56 -32.13 3.58
C ALA A 95 -3.70 -30.60 3.59
N GLY A 96 -2.63 -29.85 3.82
CA GLY A 96 -2.66 -28.41 4.14
C GLY A 96 -3.32 -27.57 3.07
N SER A 97 -3.00 -27.80 1.80
CA SER A 97 -3.62 -27.08 0.69
C SER A 97 -5.13 -27.31 0.62
N ARG A 98 -5.58 -28.55 0.75
CA ARG A 98 -7.00 -28.88 0.71
C ARG A 98 -7.78 -28.28 1.89
N ILE A 99 -7.21 -28.35 3.10
CA ILE A 99 -7.85 -27.78 4.30
C ILE A 99 -7.92 -26.25 4.13
N TRP A 100 -6.83 -25.62 3.72
CA TRP A 100 -6.79 -24.20 3.48
C TRP A 100 -7.83 -23.76 2.45
N ASP A 101 -7.87 -24.44 1.29
CA ASP A 101 -8.79 -24.14 0.19
C ASP A 101 -10.25 -24.24 0.66
N GLN A 102 -10.62 -25.35 1.31
CA GLN A 102 -11.98 -25.57 1.79
C GLN A 102 -12.41 -24.52 2.82
N THR A 103 -11.51 -24.14 3.74
CA THR A 103 -11.79 -23.16 4.76
C THR A 103 -11.89 -21.76 4.16
N ALA A 104 -10.95 -21.37 3.28
CA ALA A 104 -10.96 -20.09 2.59
C ALA A 104 -12.23 -19.90 1.72
N ASP A 105 -12.61 -20.95 0.97
CA ASP A 105 -13.82 -20.92 0.14
C ASP A 105 -15.09 -20.84 0.99
N ALA A 106 -15.11 -21.44 2.19
CA ALA A 106 -16.23 -21.37 3.11
C ALA A 106 -16.33 -19.99 3.78
N LEU A 107 -15.20 -19.39 4.20
CA LEU A 107 -15.13 -18.02 4.70
C LEU A 107 -15.64 -17.03 3.64
N TYR A 108 -15.15 -17.15 2.42
CA TYR A 108 -15.56 -16.26 1.33
C TYR A 108 -17.05 -16.38 1.01
N ARG A 109 -17.57 -17.60 0.90
CA ARG A 109 -19.02 -17.83 0.68
C ARG A 109 -19.86 -17.16 1.76
N ARG A 110 -19.46 -17.25 3.02
CA ARG A 110 -20.17 -16.59 4.13
C ARG A 110 -20.03 -15.07 4.05
N ALA A 111 -18.84 -14.56 3.71
CA ALA A 111 -18.59 -13.14 3.57
C ALA A 111 -19.37 -12.50 2.40
N THR A 112 -19.72 -13.27 1.34
CA THR A 112 -20.54 -12.73 0.23
C THR A 112 -21.93 -12.27 0.68
N GLU A 113 -22.42 -12.70 1.84
CA GLU A 113 -23.68 -12.20 2.39
C GLU A 113 -23.61 -10.71 2.77
N LEU A 114 -22.41 -10.17 3.00
CA LEU A 114 -22.15 -8.75 3.29
C LEU A 114 -22.06 -7.89 2.01
N LEU A 115 -21.88 -8.49 0.85
CA LEU A 115 -21.49 -7.80 -0.41
C LEU A 115 -22.69 -7.33 -1.25
N THR A 116 -23.85 -7.13 -0.65
CA THR A 116 -25.05 -6.70 -1.41
C THR A 116 -24.83 -5.35 -2.09
N GLY A 117 -24.98 -5.31 -3.41
CA GLY A 117 -24.80 -4.09 -4.22
C GLY A 117 -23.34 -3.74 -4.55
N ILE A 118 -22.39 -4.58 -4.17
CA ILE A 118 -20.96 -4.40 -4.50
C ILE A 118 -20.67 -5.00 -5.88
N THR A 119 -19.94 -4.26 -6.70
CA THR A 119 -19.62 -4.62 -8.10
C THR A 119 -18.10 -4.77 -8.35
N ASP A 120 -17.25 -4.43 -7.41
CA ASP A 120 -15.79 -4.52 -7.55
C ASP A 120 -15.20 -5.05 -6.24
N LEU A 121 -14.53 -6.20 -6.31
CA LEU A 121 -13.88 -6.82 -5.15
C LEU A 121 -12.38 -6.82 -5.37
N GLU A 122 -11.62 -6.52 -4.32
CA GLU A 122 -10.16 -6.54 -4.36
C GLU A 122 -9.58 -7.34 -3.20
N LEU A 123 -8.58 -8.18 -3.54
CA LEU A 123 -7.67 -8.85 -2.63
C LEU A 123 -6.29 -8.25 -2.82
N TYR A 124 -5.50 -8.15 -1.76
CA TYR A 124 -4.14 -7.65 -1.84
C TYR A 124 -3.23 -8.43 -0.90
N GLY A 125 -2.23 -9.12 -1.44
CA GLY A 125 -1.36 -9.95 -0.63
C GLY A 125 0.04 -10.13 -1.20
N HIS A 126 0.91 -10.73 -0.41
CA HIS A 126 2.31 -10.94 -0.78
C HIS A 126 2.43 -11.89 -1.99
N THR A 127 3.38 -11.60 -2.89
CA THR A 127 3.64 -12.43 -4.09
C THR A 127 4.02 -13.86 -3.75
N ALA A 128 4.59 -14.13 -2.56
CA ALA A 128 4.86 -15.47 -2.06
C ALA A 128 3.63 -16.21 -1.51
N HIS A 129 2.49 -15.51 -1.33
CA HIS A 129 1.26 -16.14 -0.83
C HIS A 129 0.55 -16.94 -1.94
N ARG A 130 1.14 -18.07 -2.30
CA ARG A 130 0.67 -18.95 -3.41
C ARG A 130 -0.76 -19.45 -3.21
N ARG A 131 -1.18 -19.67 -1.96
CA ARG A 131 -2.55 -20.11 -1.64
C ARG A 131 -3.56 -19.02 -1.94
N LEU A 132 -3.23 -17.74 -1.66
CA LEU A 132 -4.05 -16.58 -2.04
C LEU A 132 -4.16 -16.47 -3.57
N ALA A 133 -3.05 -16.63 -4.29
CA ALA A 133 -3.05 -16.61 -5.76
C ALA A 133 -3.96 -17.70 -6.34
N ALA A 134 -3.88 -18.94 -5.82
CA ALA A 134 -4.74 -20.05 -6.24
C ALA A 134 -6.21 -19.82 -5.86
N PHE A 135 -6.48 -19.21 -4.71
CA PHE A 135 -7.82 -18.80 -4.29
C PHE A 135 -8.38 -17.72 -5.25
N ALA A 136 -7.59 -16.70 -5.56
CA ALA A 136 -7.99 -15.65 -6.50
C ALA A 136 -8.35 -16.21 -7.88
N GLU A 137 -7.54 -17.15 -8.40
CA GLU A 137 -7.81 -17.83 -9.67
C GLU A 137 -9.12 -18.64 -9.62
N ARG A 138 -9.35 -19.43 -8.54
CA ARG A 138 -10.59 -20.23 -8.39
C ARG A 138 -11.85 -19.36 -8.33
N HIS A 139 -11.74 -18.16 -7.79
CA HIS A 139 -12.85 -17.22 -7.64
C HIS A 139 -12.86 -16.13 -8.73
N ALA A 140 -12.18 -16.37 -9.87
CA ALA A 140 -12.17 -15.50 -11.05
C ALA A 140 -11.66 -14.07 -10.80
N PHE A 141 -10.82 -13.87 -9.79
CA PHE A 141 -10.08 -12.62 -9.63
C PHE A 141 -8.93 -12.53 -10.62
N ASN A 142 -8.73 -11.38 -11.22
CA ASN A 142 -7.64 -11.11 -12.15
C ASN A 142 -6.46 -10.49 -11.41
N ALA A 143 -5.27 -11.09 -11.57
CA ALA A 143 -4.06 -10.55 -11.00
C ALA A 143 -3.65 -9.23 -11.67
N GLY A 144 -3.38 -8.22 -10.86
CA GLY A 144 -2.77 -6.96 -11.27
C GLY A 144 -1.26 -7.07 -11.43
N LYS A 145 -0.62 -5.94 -11.66
CA LYS A 145 0.85 -5.85 -11.59
C LYS A 145 1.29 -5.87 -10.13
N ALA A 146 2.30 -6.65 -9.83
CA ALA A 146 2.93 -6.61 -8.52
C ALA A 146 3.53 -5.22 -8.26
N SER A 147 3.42 -4.75 -7.03
CA SER A 147 4.08 -3.56 -6.50
C SER A 147 5.07 -3.96 -5.41
N ALA A 148 6.19 -3.27 -5.38
CA ALA A 148 7.25 -3.47 -4.41
C ALA A 148 7.30 -2.26 -3.48
N ILE A 149 7.08 -2.45 -2.20
CA ILE A 149 7.27 -1.41 -1.19
C ILE A 149 8.75 -1.40 -0.82
N HIS A 150 9.36 -0.23 -0.96
CA HIS A 150 10.74 0.01 -0.60
C HIS A 150 10.78 0.94 0.60
N ILE A 151 11.63 0.62 1.56
CA ILE A 151 11.79 1.39 2.81
C ILE A 151 13.22 1.93 2.89
N LEU A 152 13.32 3.19 3.33
CA LEU A 152 14.54 3.83 3.81
C LEU A 152 14.46 3.90 5.32
N ASP A 153 15.27 3.11 6.02
CA ASP A 153 15.26 3.03 7.48
C ASP A 153 15.76 4.32 8.16
N ASN A 154 15.53 4.44 9.46
CA ASN A 154 15.87 5.62 10.26
C ASN A 154 17.34 6.05 10.11
N GLY A 155 18.29 5.12 10.10
CA GLY A 155 19.72 5.41 10.03
C GLY A 155 20.10 6.04 8.69
N ASP A 156 19.64 5.43 7.60
CA ASP A 156 19.87 5.90 6.25
C ASP A 156 19.07 7.19 5.96
N LEU A 157 17.83 7.30 6.46
CA LEU A 157 17.00 8.51 6.36
C LEU A 157 17.65 9.71 7.04
N ARG A 158 18.12 9.56 8.27
CA ARG A 158 18.85 10.62 8.99
C ARG A 158 20.12 11.03 8.25
N THR A 159 20.85 10.07 7.71
CA THR A 159 22.05 10.33 6.90
C THR A 159 21.69 11.10 5.62
N LEU A 160 20.60 10.74 4.96
CA LEU A 160 20.10 11.45 3.80
C LEU A 160 19.71 12.90 4.13
N LEU A 161 18.98 13.11 5.22
CA LEU A 161 18.50 14.43 5.66
C LEU A 161 19.64 15.36 6.13
N LEU A 162 20.78 14.81 6.55
CA LEU A 162 21.97 15.58 6.92
C LEU A 162 22.85 15.94 5.73
N ARG A 163 22.65 15.32 4.56
CA ARG A 163 23.36 15.70 3.35
C ARG A 163 22.79 17.00 2.80
N ASP A 164 23.67 17.94 2.45
CA ASP A 164 23.25 19.09 1.66
C ASP A 164 22.61 18.58 0.35
N ALA A 165 21.35 18.87 0.15
CA ALA A 165 20.63 18.55 -1.08
C ALA A 165 21.15 19.41 -2.23
N LYS A 166 22.42 19.22 -2.61
CA LYS A 166 22.98 19.88 -3.79
C LYS A 166 22.44 19.21 -5.04
N CYS A 167 21.49 19.88 -5.66
CA CYS A 167 21.14 19.52 -7.03
C CYS A 167 22.40 19.59 -7.91
N PRO A 168 22.69 18.56 -8.71
CA PRO A 168 23.81 18.61 -9.64
C PRO A 168 23.46 19.59 -10.77
N SER A 169 23.79 20.82 -10.66
CA SER A 169 23.65 21.94 -11.59
C SER A 169 22.85 23.12 -11.03
N GLU A 170 22.77 24.24 -11.75
CA GLU A 170 22.03 25.47 -11.45
C GLU A 170 20.48 25.31 -11.41
N ARG A 171 19.99 24.07 -11.30
CA ARG A 171 18.55 23.73 -11.25
C ARG A 171 17.96 24.09 -9.89
N GLU A 172 16.86 24.79 -9.91
CA GLU A 172 16.15 25.17 -8.69
C GLU A 172 15.18 24.07 -8.25
N MET A 173 15.26 23.68 -6.97
CA MET A 173 14.27 22.85 -6.31
C MET A 173 13.43 23.70 -5.38
N ARG A 174 12.10 23.64 -5.51
CA ARG A 174 11.21 24.41 -4.65
C ARG A 174 9.87 23.70 -4.43
N VAL A 175 9.17 24.04 -3.37
CA VAL A 175 7.77 23.63 -3.18
C VAL A 175 6.95 24.17 -4.34
N LEU A 176 5.93 23.43 -4.77
CA LEU A 176 5.06 23.81 -5.87
C LEU A 176 4.55 25.25 -5.68
N PRO A 177 4.94 26.20 -6.56
CA PRO A 177 4.49 27.57 -6.44
C PRO A 177 3.03 27.71 -6.87
N THR A 178 2.39 28.82 -6.55
CA THR A 178 1.00 29.13 -6.97
C THR A 178 0.86 29.52 -8.43
N ASP A 179 1.93 29.42 -9.21
CA ASP A 179 1.95 29.78 -10.63
C ASP A 179 1.15 28.78 -11.47
N ARG A 180 0.17 29.29 -12.21
CA ARG A 180 -0.73 28.47 -13.04
C ARG A 180 0.01 27.66 -14.12
N PHE A 181 1.04 28.22 -14.72
CA PHE A 181 1.79 27.52 -15.77
C PHE A 181 2.58 26.35 -15.20
N VAL A 182 3.13 26.50 -13.98
CA VAL A 182 3.81 25.41 -13.28
C VAL A 182 2.79 24.34 -12.89
N HIS A 183 1.61 24.71 -12.37
CA HIS A 183 0.54 23.74 -12.06
C HIS A 183 0.12 22.95 -13.29
N GLU A 184 -0.11 23.63 -14.42
CA GLU A 184 -0.50 22.95 -15.66
C GLU A 184 0.59 21.98 -16.16
N ALA A 185 1.86 22.40 -16.13
CA ALA A 185 2.98 21.56 -16.53
C ALA A 185 3.13 20.32 -15.64
N VAL A 186 3.00 20.47 -14.30
CA VAL A 186 3.02 19.36 -13.35
C VAL A 186 1.83 18.42 -13.59
N ALA A 187 0.62 18.95 -13.77
CA ALA A 187 -0.57 18.15 -14.01
C ALA A 187 -0.46 17.33 -15.29
N VAL A 188 0.01 17.94 -16.39
CA VAL A 188 0.24 17.25 -17.68
C VAL A 188 1.30 16.15 -17.55
N LEU A 189 2.40 16.44 -16.84
CA LEU A 189 3.46 15.45 -16.59
C LEU A 189 2.92 14.29 -15.76
N HIS A 190 2.09 14.57 -14.75
CA HIS A 190 1.45 13.56 -13.92
C HIS A 190 0.57 12.62 -14.74
N GLU A 191 -0.39 13.15 -15.50
CA GLU A 191 -1.30 12.35 -16.32
C GLU A 191 -0.56 11.45 -17.34
N ARG A 192 0.54 11.95 -17.88
CA ARG A 192 1.39 11.19 -18.81
C ARG A 192 2.13 10.04 -18.12
N CYS A 193 2.61 10.25 -16.87
CA CYS A 193 3.42 9.26 -16.15
C CYS A 193 2.57 8.28 -15.33
N PHE A 194 1.40 8.71 -14.86
CA PHE A 194 0.53 7.96 -13.96
C PHE A 194 -0.93 7.95 -14.46
N PRO A 195 -1.19 7.40 -15.67
CA PRO A 195 -2.55 7.38 -16.20
C PRO A 195 -3.48 6.52 -15.31
N ARG A 196 -4.63 7.06 -14.95
CA ARG A 196 -5.67 6.38 -14.15
C ARG A 196 -5.20 5.94 -12.76
N THR A 197 -4.33 6.70 -12.12
CA THR A 197 -4.01 6.52 -10.70
C THR A 197 -5.15 7.07 -9.81
N TYR A 198 -5.03 6.89 -8.50
CA TYR A 198 -6.03 7.34 -7.51
C TYR A 198 -6.14 8.87 -7.39
N LEU A 199 -5.19 9.61 -7.93
CA LEU A 199 -5.13 11.07 -7.89
C LEU A 199 -4.87 11.61 -9.29
N SER A 200 -5.75 12.49 -9.80
CA SER A 200 -5.51 13.17 -11.08
C SER A 200 -4.46 14.26 -10.94
N GLY A 201 -3.83 14.66 -12.06
CA GLY A 201 -2.87 15.75 -12.07
C GLY A 201 -3.46 17.07 -11.54
N LYS A 202 -4.73 17.34 -11.83
CA LYS A 202 -5.46 18.48 -11.27
C LYS A 202 -5.59 18.37 -9.75
N GLN A 203 -6.06 17.25 -9.24
CA GLN A 203 -6.18 17.01 -7.80
C GLN A 203 -4.82 17.09 -7.09
N LEU A 204 -3.74 16.61 -7.74
CA LEU A 204 -2.40 16.70 -7.19
C LEU A 204 -1.96 18.15 -6.95
N VAL A 205 -2.11 19.03 -7.94
CA VAL A 205 -1.68 20.43 -7.84
C VAL A 205 -2.61 21.29 -6.99
N GLU A 206 -3.86 20.86 -6.80
CA GLU A 206 -4.86 21.50 -5.93
C GLU A 206 -4.89 20.90 -4.52
N SER A 207 -4.06 19.89 -4.23
CA SER A 207 -4.00 19.27 -2.89
C SER A 207 -3.65 20.31 -1.81
N ASP A 208 -4.26 20.16 -0.64
CA ASP A 208 -3.88 20.97 0.54
C ASP A 208 -2.40 20.68 0.86
N PRO A 209 -1.53 21.72 0.89
CA PRO A 209 -0.12 21.54 1.22
C PRO A 209 0.13 20.87 2.58
N LYS A 210 -0.81 20.97 3.52
CA LYS A 210 -0.72 20.31 4.82
C LYS A 210 -0.93 18.80 4.74
N SER A 211 -1.69 18.33 3.76
CA SER A 211 -1.97 16.90 3.57
C SER A 211 -0.98 16.25 2.60
N ARG A 212 -0.40 17.05 1.68
CA ARG A 212 0.55 16.55 0.67
C ARG A 212 1.53 17.64 0.25
N THR A 213 2.79 17.36 0.38
CA THR A 213 3.86 18.23 -0.11
C THR A 213 4.20 17.86 -1.55
N VAL A 214 4.27 18.86 -2.42
CA VAL A 214 4.73 18.71 -3.81
C VAL A 214 5.94 19.60 -4.01
N VAL A 215 7.05 19.02 -4.49
CA VAL A 215 8.27 19.75 -4.87
C VAL A 215 8.51 19.64 -6.36
N VAL A 216 9.02 20.69 -6.97
CA VAL A 216 9.31 20.78 -8.41
C VAL A 216 10.76 21.11 -8.66
N ALA A 217 11.31 20.52 -9.72
CA ALA A 217 12.61 20.88 -10.29
C ALA A 217 12.39 21.80 -11.48
N MET A 218 13.07 22.94 -11.48
CA MET A 218 12.94 23.97 -12.51
C MET A 218 14.27 24.25 -13.19
N ASP A 219 14.21 24.63 -14.48
CA ASP A 219 15.29 25.23 -15.25
C ASP A 219 14.72 26.49 -15.92
N GLY A 220 14.96 27.64 -15.31
CA GLY A 220 14.20 28.86 -15.62
C GLY A 220 12.70 28.65 -15.40
N ASP A 221 11.91 28.88 -16.43
CA ASP A 221 10.45 28.71 -16.39
C ASP A 221 9.99 27.27 -16.74
N ARG A 222 10.92 26.37 -17.06
CA ARG A 222 10.59 24.99 -17.45
C ARG A 222 10.56 24.05 -16.26
N VAL A 223 9.46 23.32 -16.10
CA VAL A 223 9.36 22.19 -15.17
C VAL A 223 10.13 20.99 -15.73
N LEU A 224 11.10 20.49 -14.98
CA LEU A 224 11.89 19.29 -15.33
C LEU A 224 11.33 18.02 -14.71
N GLY A 225 10.58 18.16 -13.63
CA GLY A 225 9.99 17.06 -12.90
C GLY A 225 9.40 17.51 -11.57
N TYR A 226 8.74 16.58 -10.88
CA TYR A 226 8.22 16.80 -9.55
C TYR A 226 8.32 15.53 -8.70
N ALA A 227 8.28 15.69 -7.38
CA ALA A 227 7.99 14.62 -6.42
C ALA A 227 6.86 15.08 -5.50
N ALA A 228 5.99 14.15 -5.12
CA ALA A 228 4.90 14.39 -4.20
C ALA A 228 4.84 13.31 -3.13
N GLY A 229 4.49 13.69 -1.91
CA GLY A 229 4.40 12.76 -0.79
C GLY A 229 3.74 13.41 0.42
N LYS A 230 3.59 12.61 1.46
CA LYS A 230 2.91 13.00 2.71
C LYS A 230 3.65 12.44 3.91
N ALA A 231 3.49 13.09 5.07
CA ALA A 231 3.89 12.54 6.34
C ALA A 231 2.72 11.73 6.92
N GLN A 232 2.97 10.47 7.21
CA GLN A 232 2.09 9.59 7.97
C GLN A 232 2.62 9.49 9.42
N PRO A 233 1.88 8.92 10.37
CA PRO A 233 2.35 8.80 11.75
C PRO A 233 3.73 8.15 11.87
N GLU A 234 3.97 7.06 11.13
CA GLU A 234 5.19 6.24 11.25
C GLU A 234 6.18 6.44 10.10
N GLU A 235 5.82 7.18 9.02
CA GLU A 235 6.69 7.29 7.86
C GLU A 235 6.47 8.57 7.04
N TYR A 236 7.46 8.89 6.19
CA TYR A 236 7.24 9.75 5.03
C TYR A 236 6.94 8.88 3.83
N TYR A 237 5.76 9.04 3.24
CA TYR A 237 5.38 8.27 2.07
C TYR A 237 5.58 9.06 0.79
N VAL A 238 6.41 8.53 -0.13
CA VAL A 238 6.64 9.12 -1.46
C VAL A 238 5.61 8.56 -2.42
N ASP A 239 4.60 9.36 -2.77
CA ASP A 239 3.49 8.93 -3.62
C ASP A 239 3.87 8.90 -5.11
N PHE A 240 4.47 10.00 -5.61
CA PHE A 240 4.75 10.16 -7.03
C PHE A 240 6.08 10.84 -7.26
N VAL A 241 6.82 10.35 -8.26
CA VAL A 241 8.03 10.99 -8.78
C VAL A 241 8.01 10.91 -10.30
N ALA A 242 7.96 12.05 -10.96
CA ALA A 242 8.02 12.12 -12.43
C ALA A 242 9.09 13.09 -12.89
N VAL A 243 9.82 12.68 -13.93
CA VAL A 243 10.91 13.46 -14.54
C VAL A 243 10.74 13.45 -16.05
N GLU A 244 10.88 14.61 -16.67
CA GLU A 244 10.83 14.75 -18.13
C GLU A 244 11.82 13.82 -18.81
N PRO A 245 11.45 13.15 -19.92
CA PRO A 245 12.26 12.11 -20.54
C PRO A 245 13.68 12.56 -20.92
N ASP A 246 13.84 13.78 -21.41
CA ASP A 246 15.09 14.34 -21.89
C ASP A 246 16.11 14.70 -20.79
N VAL A 247 15.66 14.77 -19.53
CA VAL A 247 16.52 15.03 -18.37
C VAL A 247 16.61 13.82 -17.41
N ARG A 248 16.10 12.67 -17.81
CA ARG A 248 16.27 11.42 -17.04
C ARG A 248 17.75 11.00 -17.01
N GLY A 249 18.13 10.25 -15.99
CA GLY A 249 19.52 9.81 -15.80
C GLY A 249 20.47 10.90 -15.29
N GLN A 250 20.03 12.16 -15.20
CA GLN A 250 20.85 13.31 -14.77
C GLN A 250 20.71 13.64 -13.26
N GLY A 251 20.17 12.73 -12.44
CA GLY A 251 20.06 12.90 -11.00
C GLY A 251 18.85 13.71 -10.52
N VAL A 252 18.01 14.24 -11.43
CA VAL A 252 16.84 15.07 -11.09
C VAL A 252 15.87 14.36 -10.14
N GLY A 253 15.55 13.08 -10.41
CA GLY A 253 14.65 12.29 -9.56
C GLY A 253 15.20 12.08 -8.14
N VAL A 254 16.49 11.80 -8.02
CA VAL A 254 17.18 11.67 -6.73
C VAL A 254 17.09 12.98 -5.93
N ALA A 255 17.38 14.12 -6.60
CA ALA A 255 17.31 15.42 -5.95
C ALA A 255 15.89 15.78 -5.52
N LEU A 256 14.87 15.49 -6.34
CA LEU A 256 13.46 15.70 -6.02
C LEU A 256 13.00 14.92 -4.80
N VAL A 257 13.33 13.62 -4.72
CA VAL A 257 12.97 12.80 -3.55
C VAL A 257 13.70 13.29 -2.30
N THR A 258 14.97 13.65 -2.40
CA THR A 258 15.75 14.20 -1.28
C THR A 258 15.13 15.49 -0.76
N GLU A 259 14.79 16.43 -1.65
CA GLU A 259 14.15 17.68 -1.27
C GLU A 259 12.76 17.47 -0.65
N LEU A 260 11.97 16.54 -1.22
CA LEU A 260 10.66 16.18 -0.68
C LEU A 260 10.79 15.67 0.77
N LEU A 261 11.67 14.70 1.00
CA LEU A 261 11.89 14.14 2.34
C LEU A 261 12.40 15.20 3.33
N TRP A 262 13.25 16.09 2.86
CA TRP A 262 13.74 17.21 3.67
C TRP A 262 12.61 18.18 4.06
N LYS A 263 11.72 18.54 3.13
CA LYS A 263 10.55 19.38 3.38
C LYS A 263 9.58 18.71 4.36
N LEU A 264 9.26 17.43 4.14
CA LEU A 264 8.39 16.67 5.04
C LEU A 264 8.96 16.59 6.46
N ALA A 265 10.28 16.38 6.59
CA ALA A 265 10.94 16.34 7.90
C ALA A 265 10.93 17.70 8.60
N ALA A 266 11.15 18.79 7.86
CA ALA A 266 11.15 20.14 8.40
C ALA A 266 9.75 20.57 8.87
N GLU A 267 8.70 20.15 8.16
CA GLU A 267 7.32 20.56 8.42
C GLU A 267 6.62 19.70 9.47
N HIS A 268 6.84 18.37 9.41
CA HIS A 268 6.10 17.40 10.22
C HIS A 268 6.94 16.73 11.32
N GLY A 269 8.21 17.09 11.47
CA GLY A 269 9.13 16.47 12.44
C GLY A 269 9.60 15.08 12.01
N ALA A 270 10.44 14.45 12.81
CA ALA A 270 11.09 13.18 12.49
C ALA A 270 10.10 12.01 12.36
N ARG A 271 10.38 11.12 11.43
CA ARG A 271 9.68 9.83 11.27
C ARG A 271 10.69 8.69 11.33
N PRO A 272 10.26 7.48 11.76
CA PRO A 272 11.14 6.30 11.83
C PRO A 272 11.70 5.88 10.48
N GLN A 273 10.97 6.12 9.38
CA GLN A 273 11.34 5.65 8.05
C GLN A 273 10.74 6.50 6.94
N ALA A 274 11.15 6.22 5.70
CA ALA A 274 10.43 6.67 4.51
C ALA A 274 10.10 5.46 3.64
N ALA A 275 8.94 5.49 2.96
CA ALA A 275 8.46 4.42 2.10
C ALA A 275 8.07 4.92 0.70
N ALA A 276 8.16 4.03 -0.28
CA ALA A 276 7.68 4.24 -1.64
C ALA A 276 7.18 2.93 -2.25
N SER A 277 6.05 2.97 -2.95
CA SER A 277 5.54 1.83 -3.72
C SER A 277 5.95 1.95 -5.19
N ILE A 278 6.57 0.90 -5.74
CA ILE A 278 7.09 0.87 -7.10
C ILE A 278 6.56 -0.37 -7.81
N TYR A 279 5.94 -0.21 -8.98
CA TYR A 279 5.53 -1.36 -9.77
C TYR A 279 6.70 -2.24 -10.18
N ALA A 280 6.52 -3.56 -10.10
CA ALA A 280 7.48 -4.53 -10.60
C ALA A 280 7.79 -4.27 -12.07
N GLY A 281 9.09 -4.31 -12.42
CA GLY A 281 9.59 -3.99 -13.76
C GLY A 281 9.83 -2.50 -14.04
N ASN A 282 9.56 -1.60 -13.07
CA ASN A 282 10.01 -0.21 -13.18
C ASN A 282 11.45 -0.05 -12.66
N GLU A 283 12.38 -0.65 -13.40
CA GLU A 283 13.81 -0.65 -13.04
C GLU A 283 14.39 0.76 -12.84
N SER A 284 13.91 1.73 -13.62
CA SER A 284 14.36 3.12 -13.50
C SER A 284 14.06 3.70 -12.12
N SER A 285 12.83 3.50 -11.60
CA SER A 285 12.46 3.93 -10.25
C SER A 285 13.17 3.10 -9.19
N GLN A 286 13.23 1.78 -9.34
CA GLN A 286 13.93 0.91 -8.39
C GLN A 286 15.40 1.32 -8.23
N ASN A 287 16.12 1.55 -9.34
CA ASN A 287 17.50 2.02 -9.32
C ASN A 287 17.65 3.41 -8.71
N MET A 288 16.70 4.30 -8.94
CA MET A 288 16.70 5.65 -8.35
C MET A 288 16.54 5.58 -6.83
N PHE A 289 15.56 4.83 -6.33
CA PHE A 289 15.32 4.67 -4.89
C PHE A 289 16.45 3.90 -4.21
N ALA A 290 17.05 2.89 -4.87
CA ALA A 290 18.21 2.17 -4.35
C ALA A 290 19.43 3.09 -4.15
N ARG A 291 19.66 4.08 -5.03
CA ARG A 291 20.72 5.09 -4.86
C ARG A 291 20.50 6.01 -3.67
N LEU A 292 19.25 6.18 -3.24
CA LEU A 292 18.89 6.92 -2.03
C LEU A 292 19.02 6.08 -0.75
N GLY A 293 19.28 4.77 -0.89
CA GLY A 293 19.39 3.82 0.21
C GLY A 293 18.11 3.05 0.51
N PHE A 294 17.03 3.27 -0.25
CA PHE A 294 15.82 2.47 -0.10
C PHE A 294 16.09 1.00 -0.45
N ARG A 295 15.53 0.11 0.33
CA ARG A 295 15.63 -1.34 0.14
C ARG A 295 14.25 -1.94 -0.01
N LEU A 296 14.15 -2.99 -0.82
CA LEU A 296 12.94 -3.78 -0.92
C LEU A 296 12.55 -4.30 0.46
N HIS A 297 11.33 -4.00 0.87
CA HIS A 297 10.73 -4.49 2.10
C HIS A 297 9.77 -5.65 1.79
N ILE A 298 8.77 -5.40 0.93
CA ILE A 298 7.73 -6.39 0.61
C ILE A 298 7.25 -6.24 -0.83
N GLU A 299 6.87 -7.36 -1.46
CA GLU A 299 6.26 -7.37 -2.78
C GLU A 299 4.81 -7.86 -2.69
N LEU A 300 3.89 -7.04 -3.15
CA LEU A 300 2.46 -7.28 -3.05
C LEU A 300 1.82 -7.30 -4.44
N VAL A 301 0.75 -8.05 -4.58
CA VAL A 301 -0.06 -8.11 -5.81
C VAL A 301 -1.53 -7.98 -5.47
N SER A 302 -2.24 -7.11 -6.19
CA SER A 302 -3.69 -7.00 -6.10
C SER A 302 -4.36 -7.98 -7.06
N TYR A 303 -5.50 -8.52 -6.63
CA TYR A 303 -6.37 -9.36 -7.43
C TYR A 303 -7.75 -8.71 -7.44
N ARG A 304 -8.30 -8.46 -8.63
CA ARG A 304 -9.59 -7.81 -8.80
C ARG A 304 -10.61 -8.71 -9.46
N HIS A 305 -11.78 -8.75 -8.89
CA HIS A 305 -12.94 -9.39 -9.46
C HIS A 305 -13.95 -8.30 -9.83
N PRO A 306 -14.17 -8.01 -11.13
CA PRO A 306 -15.33 -7.26 -11.55
C PRO A 306 -16.56 -8.14 -11.31
N ALA A 307 -17.44 -7.69 -10.46
CA ALA A 307 -18.66 -8.40 -10.13
C ALA A 307 -19.68 -8.35 -11.27
#